data_68d7daf7fc69344a910886d5c7af2365
#
_entry.id   68d7daf7fc69344a910886d5c7af2365
#
_cell.length_a   1.000
_cell.length_b   1.000
_cell.length_c   1.000
_cell.angle_alpha   90.00
_cell.angle_beta   90.00
_cell.angle_gamma   90.00
#
_symmetry.space_group_name_H-M   'P 1'
#
loop_
_entity.id
_entity.type
_entity.pdbx_description
1 polymer ?
#
loop_
_entity_poly.entity_id
_entity_poly.type
_entity_poly.pdbx_seq_one_letter_code
_entity_poly.pdbx_strand_id
1 'polypeptide(L)'
;MKVLITGGAGFIGSHIAEYYHTSANVVVLDNLRTGCSNNLTGLNVEFINASILDRDAVSAAMRGVDYVFHMAAMVSVPESVEQPDLCHEINVEGLNTVLNIAAESGAKKLCFASSAAVYGDEPTIPKRESMKPQPMTPYATSKLDGENHCEEFANNGHIDTACLRFFNVFGPRQNPNSAYAAAVPIFMHRAMNSQPITLHGDGEQTRDFVYVKDVVRAMAFAATQNKVQGVYNLGYGKRTSIKSLAQSIIQLADSTSHMVHEDERVGDIKHSLASPEKLFSAGFTPAFTLESGLKETMESL
;
A
#
# COMPACT_ATOMS: atom_id res chain seq x y z
N MET A 1 20.74 -5.92 -11.51
CA MET A 1 19.61 -6.23 -10.61
C MET A 1 18.35 -6.33 -11.44
N LYS A 2 17.54 -7.37 -11.21
CA LYS A 2 16.22 -7.53 -11.82
C LYS A 2 15.16 -7.57 -10.74
N VAL A 3 14.08 -6.83 -10.90
CA VAL A 3 12.99 -6.77 -9.93
C VAL A 3 11.67 -7.17 -10.58
N LEU A 4 10.84 -7.92 -9.85
CA LEU A 4 9.46 -8.24 -10.22
C LEU A 4 8.51 -7.44 -9.33
N ILE A 5 7.55 -6.76 -9.95
CA ILE A 5 6.50 -6.01 -9.27
C ILE A 5 5.16 -6.62 -9.66
N THR A 6 4.54 -7.39 -8.78
CA THR A 6 3.16 -7.84 -8.99
C THR A 6 2.22 -6.70 -8.60
N GLY A 7 1.14 -6.50 -9.36
CA GLY A 7 0.28 -5.32 -9.17
C GLY A 7 0.96 -4.00 -9.56
N GLY A 8 1.94 -4.08 -10.48
CA GLY A 8 2.79 -2.96 -10.83
C GLY A 8 2.12 -1.89 -11.71
N ALA A 9 0.95 -2.13 -12.27
CA ALA A 9 0.13 -1.13 -12.96
C ALA A 9 -0.84 -0.40 -12.00
N GLY A 10 -0.88 -0.81 -10.73
CA GLY A 10 -1.66 -0.17 -9.67
C GLY A 10 -1.03 1.12 -9.13
N PHE A 11 -1.67 1.73 -8.14
CA PHE A 11 -1.22 2.97 -7.50
C PHE A 11 0.22 2.86 -6.97
N ILE A 12 0.48 2.05 -5.94
CA ILE A 12 1.80 1.95 -5.31
C ILE A 12 2.80 1.24 -6.23
N GLY A 13 2.37 0.15 -6.90
CA GLY A 13 3.23 -0.65 -7.75
C GLY A 13 3.84 0.13 -8.90
N SER A 14 3.09 1.05 -9.52
CA SER A 14 3.59 1.90 -10.61
C SER A 14 4.66 2.90 -10.15
N HIS A 15 4.58 3.38 -8.91
CA HIS A 15 5.64 4.21 -8.32
C HIS A 15 6.90 3.39 -8.00
N ILE A 16 6.77 2.09 -7.64
CA ILE A 16 7.93 1.20 -7.50
C ILE A 16 8.56 0.97 -8.88
N ALA A 17 7.74 0.75 -9.93
CA ALA A 17 8.23 0.62 -11.30
C ALA A 17 8.99 1.87 -11.75
N GLU A 18 8.44 3.06 -11.49
CA GLU A 18 9.08 4.35 -11.78
C GLU A 18 10.39 4.53 -11.01
N TYR A 19 10.47 4.10 -9.76
CA TYR A 19 11.70 4.19 -8.96
C TYR A 19 12.84 3.36 -9.55
N TYR A 20 12.53 2.21 -10.14
CA TYR A 20 13.55 1.27 -10.60
C TYR A 20 13.82 1.28 -12.11
N HIS A 21 12.94 1.84 -12.95
CA HIS A 21 12.99 1.69 -14.42
C HIS A 21 14.29 2.18 -15.08
N THR A 22 15.05 3.05 -14.42
CA THR A 22 16.35 3.55 -14.95
C THR A 22 17.56 2.84 -14.33
N SER A 23 17.39 2.12 -13.22
CA SER A 23 18.48 1.55 -12.42
C SER A 23 18.47 0.03 -12.34
N ALA A 24 17.39 -0.61 -12.82
CA ALA A 24 17.22 -2.05 -12.79
C ALA A 24 16.43 -2.55 -14.02
N ASN A 25 16.50 -3.86 -14.29
CA ASN A 25 15.55 -4.51 -15.18
C ASN A 25 14.23 -4.74 -14.42
N VAL A 26 13.19 -4.06 -14.84
CA VAL A 26 11.88 -4.13 -14.17
C VAL A 26 10.92 -4.99 -14.95
N VAL A 27 10.34 -6.00 -14.29
CA VAL A 27 9.21 -6.77 -14.78
C VAL A 27 7.99 -6.40 -13.97
N VAL A 28 6.91 -6.04 -14.65
CA VAL A 28 5.60 -5.77 -14.05
C VAL A 28 4.64 -6.88 -14.46
N LEU A 29 4.03 -7.55 -13.47
CA LEU A 29 2.96 -8.52 -13.69
C LEU A 29 1.67 -7.96 -13.07
N ASP A 30 0.66 -7.73 -13.92
CA ASP A 30 -0.62 -7.13 -13.49
C ASP A 30 -1.72 -7.58 -14.47
N ASN A 31 -2.89 -7.98 -13.96
CA ASN A 31 -4.04 -8.37 -14.78
C ASN A 31 -4.99 -7.20 -15.09
N LEU A 32 -4.62 -6.00 -14.68
CA LEU A 32 -5.38 -4.75 -14.87
C LEU A 32 -6.79 -4.76 -14.24
N ARG A 33 -7.03 -5.61 -13.23
CA ARG A 33 -8.33 -5.65 -12.53
C ARG A 33 -8.69 -4.28 -11.91
N THR A 34 -7.70 -3.63 -11.31
CA THR A 34 -7.81 -2.27 -10.75
C THR A 34 -6.67 -1.36 -11.18
N GLY A 35 -5.62 -1.95 -11.76
CA GLY A 35 -4.47 -1.25 -12.32
C GLY A 35 -4.82 -0.57 -13.65
N CYS A 36 -3.96 0.37 -14.04
CA CYS A 36 -4.08 1.08 -15.33
C CYS A 36 -2.73 1.05 -16.05
N SER A 37 -2.70 0.51 -17.26
CA SER A 37 -1.47 0.44 -18.07
C SER A 37 -0.87 1.82 -18.35
N ASN A 38 -1.69 2.89 -18.36
CA ASN A 38 -1.21 4.26 -18.52
C ASN A 38 -0.25 4.69 -17.41
N ASN A 39 -0.33 4.08 -16.20
CA ASN A 39 0.60 4.34 -15.11
C ASN A 39 2.05 3.92 -15.43
N LEU A 40 2.23 3.09 -16.45
CA LEU A 40 3.53 2.60 -16.91
C LEU A 40 4.05 3.31 -18.16
N THR A 41 3.29 4.27 -18.69
CA THR A 41 3.67 4.99 -19.91
C THR A 41 4.99 5.74 -19.72
N GLY A 42 5.92 5.55 -20.65
CA GLY A 42 7.25 6.17 -20.61
C GLY A 42 8.26 5.49 -19.67
N LEU A 43 7.86 4.43 -18.96
CA LEU A 43 8.77 3.65 -18.13
C LEU A 43 9.40 2.51 -18.94
N ASN A 44 10.70 2.28 -18.72
CA ASN A 44 11.40 1.14 -19.30
C ASN A 44 11.15 -0.12 -18.45
N VAL A 45 10.04 -0.79 -18.72
CA VAL A 45 9.59 -2.00 -18.01
C VAL A 45 9.12 -3.07 -18.97
N GLU A 46 9.34 -4.33 -18.62
CA GLU A 46 8.69 -5.47 -19.25
C GLU A 46 7.30 -5.65 -18.61
N PHE A 47 6.22 -5.49 -19.37
CA PHE A 47 4.86 -5.64 -18.86
C PHE A 47 4.25 -6.98 -19.29
N ILE A 48 3.81 -7.77 -18.31
CA ILE A 48 3.12 -9.04 -18.48
C ILE A 48 1.69 -8.89 -17.96
N ASN A 49 0.73 -8.91 -18.90
CA ASN A 49 -0.70 -8.87 -18.54
C ASN A 49 -1.18 -10.25 -18.14
N ALA A 50 -1.09 -10.57 -16.84
CA ALA A 50 -1.50 -11.86 -16.29
C ALA A 50 -1.86 -11.76 -14.81
N SER A 51 -2.59 -12.77 -14.34
CA SER A 51 -2.92 -12.92 -12.91
C SER A 51 -1.74 -13.54 -12.15
N ILE A 52 -1.61 -13.17 -10.85
CA ILE A 52 -0.70 -13.88 -9.92
C ILE A 52 -1.15 -15.33 -9.63
N LEU A 53 -2.37 -15.69 -10.01
CA LEU A 53 -2.89 -17.06 -9.95
C LEU A 53 -2.42 -17.92 -11.15
N ASP A 54 -1.94 -17.29 -12.20
CA ASP A 54 -1.35 -17.98 -13.36
C ASP A 54 0.11 -18.36 -13.08
N ARG A 55 0.31 -19.61 -12.65
CA ARG A 55 1.62 -20.13 -12.25
C ARG A 55 2.65 -20.03 -13.39
N ASP A 56 2.25 -20.26 -14.63
CA ASP A 56 3.16 -20.23 -15.78
C ASP A 56 3.62 -18.80 -16.06
N ALA A 57 2.69 -17.84 -16.03
CA ALA A 57 3.00 -16.43 -16.19
C ALA A 57 3.91 -15.91 -15.06
N VAL A 58 3.63 -16.27 -13.79
CA VAL A 58 4.48 -15.91 -12.66
C VAL A 58 5.86 -16.52 -12.79
N SER A 59 5.98 -17.79 -13.21
CA SER A 59 7.27 -18.47 -13.43
C SER A 59 8.08 -17.80 -14.56
N ALA A 60 7.41 -17.39 -15.64
CA ALA A 60 8.06 -16.64 -16.72
C ALA A 60 8.59 -15.28 -16.25
N ALA A 61 7.76 -14.53 -15.50
CA ALA A 61 8.11 -13.23 -14.94
C ALA A 61 9.27 -13.31 -13.93
N MET A 62 9.37 -14.43 -13.18
CA MET A 62 10.34 -14.61 -12.10
C MET A 62 11.76 -14.94 -12.58
N ARG A 63 11.97 -15.24 -13.85
CA ARG A 63 13.29 -15.67 -14.38
C ARG A 63 14.38 -14.64 -14.10
N GLY A 64 15.37 -15.01 -13.28
CA GLY A 64 16.53 -14.18 -12.92
C GLY A 64 16.21 -12.95 -12.07
N VAL A 65 15.05 -12.95 -11.40
CA VAL A 65 14.64 -11.89 -10.47
C VAL A 65 15.48 -11.94 -9.19
N ASP A 66 16.02 -10.79 -8.77
CA ASP A 66 16.72 -10.64 -7.50
C ASP A 66 15.74 -10.34 -6.36
N TYR A 67 14.77 -9.43 -6.59
CA TYR A 67 13.82 -8.96 -5.57
C TYR A 67 12.39 -8.93 -6.10
N VAL A 68 11.45 -9.32 -5.26
CA VAL A 68 10.02 -9.31 -5.55
C VAL A 68 9.31 -8.25 -4.70
N PHE A 69 8.56 -7.35 -5.33
CA PHE A 69 7.64 -6.42 -4.67
C PHE A 69 6.21 -6.91 -4.92
N HIS A 70 5.61 -7.50 -3.90
CA HIS A 70 4.27 -8.07 -4.02
C HIS A 70 3.20 -7.06 -3.61
N MET A 71 2.66 -6.35 -4.64
CA MET A 71 1.62 -5.32 -4.49
C MET A 71 0.26 -5.79 -4.98
N ALA A 72 0.20 -6.88 -5.76
CA ALA A 72 -1.06 -7.42 -6.28
C ALA A 72 -1.95 -7.90 -5.14
N ALA A 73 -3.17 -7.37 -5.07
CA ALA A 73 -4.16 -7.77 -4.07
C ALA A 73 -5.56 -7.22 -4.43
N MET A 74 -6.61 -7.85 -3.90
CA MET A 74 -7.88 -7.20 -3.67
C MET A 74 -7.71 -6.29 -2.45
N VAL A 75 -7.85 -4.97 -2.64
CA VAL A 75 -7.57 -3.96 -1.59
C VAL A 75 -8.83 -3.33 -0.99
N SER A 76 -9.97 -3.51 -1.63
CA SER A 76 -11.25 -2.97 -1.19
C SER A 76 -11.81 -3.78 -0.02
N VAL A 77 -11.90 -3.16 1.16
CA VAL A 77 -12.49 -3.79 2.35
C VAL A 77 -13.96 -4.17 2.12
N PRO A 78 -14.83 -3.28 1.60
CA PRO A 78 -16.21 -3.65 1.32
C PRO A 78 -16.32 -4.79 0.31
N GLU A 79 -15.57 -4.75 -0.80
CA GLU A 79 -15.57 -5.82 -1.79
C GLU A 79 -15.12 -7.17 -1.20
N SER A 80 -14.15 -7.15 -0.25
CA SER A 80 -13.73 -8.37 0.44
C SER A 80 -14.83 -8.98 1.32
N VAL A 81 -15.76 -8.16 1.82
CA VAL A 81 -16.93 -8.64 2.57
C VAL A 81 -17.99 -9.22 1.64
N GLU A 82 -18.16 -8.61 0.46
CA GLU A 82 -19.08 -9.08 -0.57
C GLU A 82 -18.57 -10.35 -1.26
N GLN A 83 -17.26 -10.49 -1.44
CA GLN A 83 -16.61 -11.58 -2.18
C GLN A 83 -15.41 -12.16 -1.38
N PRO A 84 -15.67 -12.79 -0.21
CA PRO A 84 -14.60 -13.26 0.69
C PRO A 84 -13.74 -14.35 0.05
N ASP A 85 -14.33 -15.27 -0.71
CA ASP A 85 -13.63 -16.37 -1.36
C ASP A 85 -12.67 -15.83 -2.44
N LEU A 86 -13.12 -14.86 -3.24
CA LEU A 86 -12.26 -14.21 -4.23
C LEU A 86 -11.13 -13.41 -3.58
N CYS A 87 -11.41 -12.79 -2.42
CA CYS A 87 -10.39 -12.11 -1.64
C CYS A 87 -9.32 -13.09 -1.15
N HIS A 88 -9.72 -14.25 -0.65
CA HIS A 88 -8.80 -15.31 -0.24
C HIS A 88 -7.99 -15.84 -1.44
N GLU A 89 -8.65 -16.18 -2.53
CA GLU A 89 -7.99 -16.67 -3.75
C GLU A 89 -6.91 -15.70 -4.23
N ILE A 90 -7.23 -14.41 -4.39
CA ILE A 90 -6.28 -13.43 -4.88
C ILE A 90 -5.17 -13.16 -3.85
N ASN A 91 -5.54 -12.88 -2.59
CA ASN A 91 -4.60 -12.34 -1.61
C ASN A 91 -3.76 -13.42 -0.93
N VAL A 92 -4.29 -14.63 -0.79
CA VAL A 92 -3.62 -15.73 -0.08
C VAL A 92 -3.03 -16.73 -1.09
N GLU A 93 -3.87 -17.33 -1.96
CA GLU A 93 -3.38 -18.32 -2.92
C GLU A 93 -2.47 -17.67 -3.97
N GLY A 94 -2.77 -16.44 -4.40
CA GLY A 94 -1.92 -15.67 -5.30
C GLY A 94 -0.56 -15.36 -4.68
N LEU A 95 -0.51 -14.94 -3.42
CA LEU A 95 0.76 -14.74 -2.70
C LEU A 95 1.53 -16.05 -2.57
N ASN A 96 0.87 -17.15 -2.20
CA ASN A 96 1.49 -18.47 -2.09
C ASN A 96 2.13 -18.90 -3.41
N THR A 97 1.45 -18.67 -4.53
CA THR A 97 1.99 -18.94 -5.86
C THR A 97 3.28 -18.15 -6.10
N VAL A 98 3.27 -16.84 -5.78
CA VAL A 98 4.45 -15.97 -5.95
C VAL A 98 5.60 -16.37 -5.02
N LEU A 99 5.32 -16.68 -3.73
CA LEU A 99 6.32 -17.11 -2.74
C LEU A 99 7.02 -18.40 -3.16
N ASN A 100 6.24 -19.42 -3.55
CA ASN A 100 6.80 -20.70 -3.99
C ASN A 100 7.74 -20.52 -5.20
N ILE A 101 7.27 -19.81 -6.22
CA ILE A 101 8.06 -19.59 -7.43
C ILE A 101 9.28 -18.71 -7.16
N ALA A 102 9.18 -17.70 -6.29
CA ALA A 102 10.30 -16.86 -5.89
C ALA A 102 11.38 -17.67 -5.18
N ALA A 103 10.99 -18.56 -4.26
CA ALA A 103 11.90 -19.48 -3.57
C ALA A 103 12.56 -20.47 -4.55
N GLU A 104 11.77 -21.12 -5.42
CA GLU A 104 12.26 -22.07 -6.45
C GLU A 104 13.23 -21.39 -7.43
N SER A 105 13.02 -20.11 -7.74
CA SER A 105 13.84 -19.34 -8.69
C SER A 105 15.09 -18.70 -8.06
N GLY A 106 15.27 -18.82 -6.76
CA GLY A 106 16.43 -18.29 -6.04
C GLY A 106 16.40 -16.75 -5.89
N ALA A 107 15.22 -16.13 -5.88
CA ALA A 107 15.08 -14.73 -5.54
C ALA A 107 15.58 -14.46 -4.10
N LYS A 108 16.25 -13.32 -3.90
CA LYS A 108 16.91 -13.01 -2.62
C LYS A 108 15.91 -12.62 -1.53
N LYS A 109 14.90 -11.83 -1.90
CA LYS A 109 13.90 -11.36 -0.94
C LYS A 109 12.58 -11.00 -1.62
N LEU A 110 11.47 -11.27 -0.90
CA LEU A 110 10.14 -10.79 -1.23
C LEU A 110 9.71 -9.72 -0.21
N CYS A 111 9.31 -8.56 -0.71
CA CYS A 111 8.70 -7.49 0.08
C CYS A 111 7.18 -7.49 -0.13
N PHE A 112 6.44 -7.72 0.96
CA PHE A 112 4.99 -7.87 0.96
C PHE A 112 4.29 -6.60 1.45
N ALA A 113 3.32 -6.12 0.67
CA ALA A 113 2.41 -5.05 1.06
C ALA A 113 1.35 -5.56 2.04
N SER A 114 1.64 -5.48 3.33
CA SER A 114 0.66 -5.68 4.40
C SER A 114 -0.09 -4.39 4.71
N SER A 115 -0.93 -4.39 5.74
CA SER A 115 -1.84 -3.30 6.06
C SER A 115 -2.01 -3.09 7.56
N ALA A 116 -2.20 -1.85 7.99
CA ALA A 116 -2.63 -1.52 9.35
C ALA A 116 -4.00 -2.12 9.71
N ALA A 117 -4.80 -2.55 8.73
CA ALA A 117 -6.08 -3.22 8.95
C ALA A 117 -5.96 -4.51 9.78
N VAL A 118 -4.76 -5.14 9.81
CA VAL A 118 -4.51 -6.33 10.65
C VAL A 118 -4.68 -6.06 12.14
N TYR A 119 -4.56 -4.82 12.59
CA TYR A 119 -4.76 -4.45 13.99
C TYR A 119 -6.23 -4.42 14.40
N GLY A 120 -7.17 -4.32 13.46
CA GLY A 120 -8.60 -4.23 13.73
C GLY A 120 -8.95 -3.03 14.59
N ASP A 121 -9.86 -3.24 15.54
CA ASP A 121 -10.38 -2.21 16.47
C ASP A 121 -9.62 -2.15 17.81
N GLU A 122 -8.38 -2.59 17.85
CA GLU A 122 -7.52 -2.45 19.03
C GLU A 122 -7.39 -0.96 19.41
N PRO A 123 -7.81 -0.53 20.61
CA PRO A 123 -7.90 0.91 20.94
C PRO A 123 -6.54 1.55 21.25
N THR A 124 -5.52 0.75 21.56
CA THR A 124 -4.20 1.27 21.95
C THR A 124 -3.48 1.93 20.78
N ILE A 125 -2.98 3.13 20.98
CA ILE A 125 -2.18 3.88 20.02
C ILE A 125 -0.91 4.42 20.69
N PRO A 126 0.23 4.52 19.96
CA PRO A 126 0.44 4.08 18.57
C PRO A 126 0.46 2.56 18.42
N LYS A 127 0.09 2.08 17.23
CA LYS A 127 0.15 0.66 16.87
C LYS A 127 1.60 0.21 16.79
N ARG A 128 1.93 -0.89 17.48
CA ARG A 128 3.27 -1.50 17.49
C ARG A 128 3.20 -2.91 16.89
N GLU A 129 4.26 -3.35 16.26
CA GLU A 129 4.32 -4.68 15.62
C GLU A 129 4.19 -5.83 16.63
N SER A 130 4.52 -5.58 17.89
CA SER A 130 4.37 -6.55 19.01
C SER A 130 2.92 -6.75 19.48
N MET A 131 1.98 -5.90 19.04
CA MET A 131 0.57 -6.04 19.38
C MET A 131 -0.03 -7.23 18.65
N LYS A 132 -0.89 -8.00 19.36
CA LYS A 132 -1.60 -9.12 18.76
C LYS A 132 -2.57 -8.62 17.68
N PRO A 133 -2.45 -9.10 16.42
CA PRO A 133 -3.40 -8.74 15.37
C PRO A 133 -4.82 -9.19 15.70
N GLN A 134 -5.81 -8.38 15.30
CA GLN A 134 -7.24 -8.64 15.50
C GLN A 134 -8.02 -8.29 14.21
N PRO A 135 -7.75 -8.98 13.07
CA PRO A 135 -8.39 -8.64 11.80
C PRO A 135 -9.90 -8.81 11.87
N MET A 136 -10.65 -7.83 11.37
CA MET A 136 -12.11 -7.79 11.44
C MET A 136 -12.80 -8.02 10.10
N THR A 137 -12.05 -8.10 9.01
CA THR A 137 -12.58 -8.23 7.65
C THR A 137 -11.79 -9.27 6.86
N PRO A 138 -12.38 -9.88 5.82
CA PRO A 138 -11.65 -10.81 4.96
C PRO A 138 -10.37 -10.23 4.39
N TYR A 139 -10.37 -8.96 3.98
CA TYR A 139 -9.16 -8.25 3.57
C TYR A 139 -8.09 -8.22 4.67
N ALA A 140 -8.46 -7.84 5.89
CA ALA A 140 -7.52 -7.76 7.00
C ALA A 140 -6.97 -9.14 7.37
N THR A 141 -7.83 -10.17 7.37
CA THR A 141 -7.44 -11.57 7.58
C THR A 141 -6.47 -12.03 6.51
N SER A 142 -6.76 -11.78 5.23
CA SER A 142 -5.86 -12.18 4.14
C SER A 142 -4.48 -11.50 4.20
N LYS A 143 -4.41 -10.28 4.72
CA LYS A 143 -3.12 -9.59 4.94
C LYS A 143 -2.34 -10.22 6.09
N LEU A 144 -3.01 -10.62 7.17
CA LEU A 144 -2.38 -11.34 8.28
C LEU A 144 -1.91 -12.74 7.85
N ASP A 145 -2.72 -13.46 7.08
CA ASP A 145 -2.33 -14.76 6.52
C ASP A 145 -1.09 -14.62 5.63
N GLY A 146 -1.05 -13.56 4.82
CA GLY A 146 0.13 -13.24 4.02
C GLY A 146 1.39 -12.97 4.85
N GLU A 147 1.29 -12.28 5.99
CA GLU A 147 2.42 -12.11 6.93
C GLU A 147 2.89 -13.46 7.48
N ASN A 148 1.95 -14.33 7.88
CA ASN A 148 2.27 -15.66 8.43
C ASN A 148 2.96 -16.54 7.38
N HIS A 149 2.50 -16.55 6.13
CA HIS A 149 3.16 -17.28 5.04
C HIS A 149 4.56 -16.74 4.75
N CYS A 150 4.73 -15.42 4.71
CA CYS A 150 6.05 -14.80 4.56
C CYS A 150 7.01 -15.21 5.69
N GLU A 151 6.53 -15.22 6.93
CA GLU A 151 7.32 -15.65 8.09
C GLU A 151 7.69 -17.13 8.02
N GLU A 152 6.76 -18.00 7.63
CA GLU A 152 7.00 -19.44 7.44
C GLU A 152 8.09 -19.69 6.40
N PHE A 153 8.00 -19.03 5.21
CA PHE A 153 9.02 -19.17 4.16
C PHE A 153 10.39 -18.70 4.60
N ALA A 154 10.47 -17.59 5.36
CA ALA A 154 11.73 -17.07 5.89
C ALA A 154 12.31 -17.99 6.97
N ASN A 155 11.51 -18.48 7.91
CA ASN A 155 11.95 -19.37 8.99
C ASN A 155 12.45 -20.73 8.46
N ASN A 156 11.87 -21.22 7.36
CA ASN A 156 12.31 -22.44 6.69
C ASN A 156 13.53 -22.22 5.76
N GLY A 157 14.04 -20.98 5.67
CA GLY A 157 15.20 -20.64 4.84
C GLY A 157 14.93 -20.70 3.32
N HIS A 158 13.66 -20.64 2.90
CA HIS A 158 13.30 -20.72 1.49
C HIS A 158 13.58 -19.40 0.76
N ILE A 159 13.22 -18.27 1.37
CA ILE A 159 13.44 -16.91 0.85
C ILE A 159 13.35 -15.90 2.00
N ASP A 160 14.18 -14.87 1.99
CA ASP A 160 14.03 -13.74 2.93
C ASP A 160 12.73 -12.96 2.64
N THR A 161 12.05 -12.51 3.69
CA THR A 161 10.82 -11.73 3.55
C THR A 161 10.81 -10.48 4.42
N ALA A 162 10.15 -9.42 3.93
CA ALA A 162 9.84 -8.22 4.70
C ALA A 162 8.39 -7.80 4.45
N CYS A 163 7.59 -7.75 5.50
CA CYS A 163 6.18 -7.36 5.44
C CYS A 163 6.02 -5.95 5.98
N LEU A 164 5.54 -5.01 5.17
CA LEU A 164 5.33 -3.64 5.59
C LEU A 164 3.83 -3.38 5.76
N ARG A 165 3.39 -3.11 7.00
CA ARG A 165 2.02 -2.72 7.34
C ARG A 165 1.82 -1.27 6.97
N PHE A 166 1.25 -1.02 5.79
CA PHE A 166 0.97 0.34 5.34
C PHE A 166 -0.16 0.96 6.15
N PHE A 167 0.08 2.19 6.62
CA PHE A 167 -0.96 3.07 7.11
C PHE A 167 -1.61 3.80 5.93
N ASN A 168 -2.19 4.98 6.11
CA ASN A 168 -2.95 5.63 5.04
C ASN A 168 -2.05 6.20 3.93
N VAL A 169 -1.75 5.39 2.92
CA VAL A 169 -0.94 5.81 1.78
C VAL A 169 -1.73 6.77 0.89
N PHE A 170 -1.09 7.85 0.45
CA PHE A 170 -1.64 8.81 -0.51
C PHE A 170 -0.59 9.25 -1.53
N GLY A 171 -1.05 9.76 -2.67
CA GLY A 171 -0.16 10.29 -3.70
C GLY A 171 -0.75 10.28 -5.11
N PRO A 172 0.05 10.68 -6.12
CA PRO A 172 -0.33 10.62 -7.52
C PRO A 172 -0.81 9.24 -7.96
N ARG A 173 -1.65 9.16 -8.99
CA ARG A 173 -2.22 7.91 -9.54
C ARG A 173 -3.21 7.20 -8.62
N GLN A 174 -3.58 7.81 -7.49
CA GLN A 174 -4.65 7.28 -6.64
C GLN A 174 -6.01 7.68 -7.24
N ASN A 175 -6.86 6.69 -7.56
CA ASN A 175 -8.10 6.94 -8.29
C ASN A 175 -9.18 7.57 -7.39
N PRO A 176 -9.62 8.83 -7.66
CA PRO A 176 -10.68 9.49 -6.89
C PRO A 176 -12.09 8.92 -7.17
N ASN A 177 -12.26 8.23 -8.31
CA ASN A 177 -13.55 7.74 -8.78
C ASN A 177 -13.82 6.27 -8.44
N SER A 178 -12.92 5.62 -7.66
CA SER A 178 -13.21 4.28 -7.20
C SER A 178 -14.36 4.30 -6.20
N ALA A 179 -15.20 3.29 -6.19
CA ALA A 179 -16.34 3.19 -5.26
C ALA A 179 -15.94 3.34 -3.77
N TYR A 180 -14.66 3.10 -3.48
CA TYR A 180 -14.08 3.15 -2.13
C TYR A 180 -12.83 4.04 -2.10
N ALA A 181 -12.88 5.15 -2.82
CA ALA A 181 -11.76 6.08 -2.88
C ALA A 181 -11.40 6.64 -1.50
N ALA A 182 -10.09 6.81 -1.27
CA ALA A 182 -9.57 7.37 -0.03
C ALA A 182 -9.86 8.88 0.09
N ALA A 183 -9.78 9.42 1.30
CA ALA A 183 -10.11 10.82 1.57
C ALA A 183 -9.26 11.81 0.75
N VAL A 184 -7.94 11.58 0.63
CA VAL A 184 -7.04 12.52 -0.07
C VAL A 184 -7.45 12.74 -1.53
N PRO A 185 -7.58 11.72 -2.40
CA PRO A 185 -7.93 11.96 -3.79
C PRO A 185 -9.34 12.55 -3.95
N ILE A 186 -10.32 12.17 -3.10
CA ILE A 186 -11.67 12.75 -3.13
C ILE A 186 -11.61 14.24 -2.77
N PHE A 187 -10.91 14.60 -1.69
CA PHE A 187 -10.84 15.97 -1.22
C PHE A 187 -10.09 16.86 -2.21
N MET A 188 -9.00 16.38 -2.80
CA MET A 188 -8.28 17.11 -3.85
C MET A 188 -9.17 17.35 -5.07
N HIS A 189 -9.82 16.30 -5.57
CA HIS A 189 -10.73 16.46 -6.71
C HIS A 189 -11.84 17.48 -6.43
N ARG A 190 -12.46 17.43 -5.25
CA ARG A 190 -13.50 18.38 -4.85
C ARG A 190 -12.97 19.80 -4.67
N ALA A 191 -11.82 19.96 -4.01
CA ALA A 191 -11.21 21.27 -3.82
C ALA A 191 -10.85 21.94 -5.16
N MET A 192 -10.22 21.23 -6.08
CA MET A 192 -9.87 21.76 -7.40
C MET A 192 -11.10 22.18 -8.24
N ASN A 193 -12.26 21.58 -7.98
CA ASN A 193 -13.51 21.92 -8.65
C ASN A 193 -14.42 22.84 -7.81
N SER A 194 -13.92 23.43 -6.73
CA SER A 194 -14.69 24.28 -5.80
C SER A 194 -15.99 23.64 -5.29
N GLN A 195 -15.98 22.30 -5.12
CA GLN A 195 -17.12 21.53 -4.67
C GLN A 195 -17.07 21.33 -3.14
N PRO A 196 -18.22 21.15 -2.47
CA PRO A 196 -18.25 20.85 -1.04
C PRO A 196 -17.48 19.57 -0.69
N ILE A 197 -16.69 19.60 0.40
CA ILE A 197 -15.97 18.44 0.93
C ILE A 197 -16.79 17.84 2.08
N THR A 198 -17.22 16.59 1.90
CA THR A 198 -18.01 15.87 2.90
C THR A 198 -17.12 15.27 3.98
N LEU A 199 -17.42 15.59 5.24
CA LEU A 199 -16.85 14.97 6.42
C LEU A 199 -17.92 14.11 7.09
N HIS A 200 -17.58 12.86 7.42
CA HIS A 200 -18.47 12.01 8.20
C HIS A 200 -18.22 12.24 9.70
N GLY A 201 -19.31 12.45 10.48
CA GLY A 201 -19.24 12.85 11.85
C GLY A 201 -18.67 14.27 12.03
N ASP A 202 -17.91 14.46 13.10
CA ASP A 202 -17.26 15.73 13.44
C ASP A 202 -15.95 16.00 12.67
N GLY A 203 -15.44 14.99 11.94
CA GLY A 203 -14.18 15.04 11.21
C GLY A 203 -12.94 14.94 12.10
N GLU A 204 -13.08 14.69 13.41
CA GLU A 204 -11.97 14.58 14.38
C GLU A 204 -11.34 13.17 14.40
N GLN A 205 -11.86 12.19 13.63
CA GLN A 205 -11.20 10.93 13.43
C GLN A 205 -9.82 11.15 12.80
N THR A 206 -8.79 10.45 13.32
CA THR A 206 -7.41 10.70 12.92
C THR A 206 -6.79 9.54 12.18
N ARG A 207 -5.92 9.87 11.22
CA ARG A 207 -5.15 8.91 10.42
C ARG A 207 -3.67 9.31 10.40
N ASP A 208 -2.83 8.33 10.19
CA ASP A 208 -1.41 8.51 9.89
C ASP A 208 -1.25 8.40 8.36
N PHE A 209 -1.08 9.54 7.71
CA PHE A 209 -0.94 9.61 6.26
C PHE A 209 0.52 9.51 5.87
N VAL A 210 0.83 8.60 4.95
CA VAL A 210 2.18 8.39 4.42
C VAL A 210 2.22 8.59 2.91
N TYR A 211 3.16 9.40 2.45
CA TYR A 211 3.29 9.72 1.02
C TYR A 211 3.86 8.53 0.24
N VAL A 212 3.29 8.26 -0.94
CA VAL A 212 3.62 7.08 -1.74
C VAL A 212 5.11 6.96 -2.08
N LYS A 213 5.83 8.07 -2.32
CA LYS A 213 7.27 8.01 -2.59
C LYS A 213 8.09 7.54 -1.39
N ASP A 214 7.66 7.84 -0.16
CA ASP A 214 8.30 7.27 1.04
C ASP A 214 7.93 5.79 1.23
N VAL A 215 6.73 5.37 0.82
CA VAL A 215 6.37 3.93 0.78
C VAL A 215 7.30 3.20 -0.18
N VAL A 216 7.51 3.73 -1.38
CA VAL A 216 8.44 3.15 -2.37
C VAL A 216 9.87 3.08 -1.83
N ARG A 217 10.37 4.16 -1.21
CA ARG A 217 11.70 4.20 -0.59
C ARG A 217 11.85 3.19 0.54
N ALA A 218 10.80 3.01 1.37
CA ALA A 218 10.78 2.02 2.44
C ALA A 218 10.79 0.60 1.90
N MET A 219 10.03 0.31 0.84
CA MET A 219 10.03 -0.98 0.16
C MET A 219 11.40 -1.28 -0.47
N ALA A 220 12.02 -0.31 -1.15
CA ALA A 220 13.36 -0.45 -1.72
C ALA A 220 14.43 -0.66 -0.62
N PHE A 221 14.32 0.07 0.49
CA PHE A 221 15.17 -0.12 1.67
C PHE A 221 15.01 -1.52 2.25
N ALA A 222 13.78 -1.99 2.45
CA ALA A 222 13.50 -3.32 2.99
C ALA A 222 14.04 -4.43 2.07
N ALA A 223 13.93 -4.28 0.75
CA ALA A 223 14.44 -5.25 -0.21
C ALA A 223 15.96 -5.42 -0.14
N THR A 224 16.69 -4.31 0.03
CA THR A 224 18.16 -4.31 -0.08
C THR A 224 18.89 -4.44 1.26
N GLN A 225 18.20 -4.26 2.40
CA GLN A 225 18.82 -4.40 3.73
C GLN A 225 18.57 -5.79 4.30
N ASN A 226 19.62 -6.60 4.42
CA ASN A 226 19.52 -7.97 4.93
C ASN A 226 18.93 -8.06 6.35
N LYS A 227 19.18 -7.04 7.20
CA LYS A 227 18.66 -6.98 8.56
C LYS A 227 17.16 -6.64 8.66
N VAL A 228 16.53 -6.20 7.58
CA VAL A 228 15.10 -5.86 7.56
C VAL A 228 14.31 -7.10 7.14
N GLN A 229 13.95 -7.91 8.12
CA GLN A 229 13.17 -9.14 7.95
C GLN A 229 11.97 -9.15 8.91
N GLY A 230 10.89 -9.85 8.51
CA GLY A 230 9.65 -9.90 9.27
C GLY A 230 8.77 -8.65 9.10
N VAL A 231 7.98 -8.31 10.13
CA VAL A 231 6.93 -7.29 10.04
C VAL A 231 7.40 -5.93 10.54
N TYR A 232 7.03 -4.86 9.80
CA TYR A 232 7.31 -3.46 10.12
C TYR A 232 6.09 -2.58 9.85
N ASN A 233 5.81 -1.63 10.74
CA ASN A 233 4.84 -0.57 10.46
C ASN A 233 5.46 0.48 9.54
N LEU A 234 4.67 0.94 8.56
CA LEU A 234 5.04 2.03 7.66
C LEU A 234 4.01 3.15 7.74
N GLY A 235 4.33 4.15 8.53
CA GLY A 235 3.63 5.40 8.75
C GLY A 235 4.63 6.45 9.23
N TYR A 236 4.18 7.68 9.43
CA TYR A 236 5.03 8.76 9.96
C TYR A 236 4.99 8.89 11.48
N GLY A 237 4.08 8.17 12.16
CA GLY A 237 3.82 8.37 13.59
C GLY A 237 3.20 9.74 13.89
N LYS A 238 2.48 10.31 12.92
CA LYS A 238 1.84 11.63 13.03
C LYS A 238 0.33 11.53 12.86
N ARG A 239 -0.39 12.14 13.79
CA ARG A 239 -1.87 12.18 13.78
C ARG A 239 -2.36 13.38 12.98
N THR A 240 -3.20 13.13 11.99
CA THR A 240 -3.90 14.18 11.24
C THR A 240 -5.39 13.88 11.25
N SER A 241 -6.23 14.84 11.72
CA SER A 241 -7.69 14.67 11.63
C SER A 241 -8.16 14.84 10.19
N ILE A 242 -9.27 14.17 9.84
CA ILE A 242 -9.87 14.31 8.50
C ILE A 242 -10.27 15.75 8.23
N LYS A 243 -10.71 16.49 9.26
CA LYS A 243 -11.01 17.92 9.18
C LYS A 243 -9.76 18.75 8.87
N SER A 244 -8.65 18.50 9.58
CA SER A 244 -7.38 19.22 9.33
C SER A 244 -6.84 18.90 7.93
N LEU A 245 -6.98 17.66 7.47
CA LEU A 245 -6.62 17.26 6.10
C LEU A 245 -7.43 18.06 5.06
N ALA A 246 -8.76 18.15 5.23
CA ALA A 246 -9.62 18.90 4.34
C ALA A 246 -9.23 20.39 4.31
N GLN A 247 -8.98 21.01 5.46
CA GLN A 247 -8.51 22.39 5.55
C GLN A 247 -7.21 22.61 4.80
N SER A 248 -6.22 21.74 5.00
CA SER A 248 -4.92 21.82 4.31
C SER A 248 -5.08 21.71 2.79
N ILE A 249 -5.95 20.82 2.31
CA ILE A 249 -6.19 20.64 0.87
C ILE A 249 -6.94 21.85 0.28
N ILE A 250 -7.95 22.39 0.96
CA ILE A 250 -8.66 23.61 0.53
C ILE A 250 -7.69 24.79 0.41
N GLN A 251 -6.84 24.99 1.43
CA GLN A 251 -5.82 26.03 1.42
C GLN A 251 -4.80 25.84 0.31
N LEU A 252 -4.31 24.61 0.11
CA LEU A 252 -3.31 24.30 -0.92
C LEU A 252 -3.86 24.52 -2.34
N ALA A 253 -5.15 24.24 -2.55
CA ALA A 253 -5.83 24.43 -3.82
C ALA A 253 -6.27 25.88 -4.07
N ASP A 254 -6.05 26.80 -3.13
CA ASP A 254 -6.63 28.16 -3.15
C ASP A 254 -8.14 28.15 -3.48
N SER A 255 -8.87 27.21 -2.88
CA SER A 255 -10.23 26.83 -3.27
C SER A 255 -11.28 27.51 -2.41
N THR A 256 -12.42 27.80 -3.02
CA THR A 256 -13.63 28.28 -2.31
C THR A 256 -14.48 27.15 -1.74
N SER A 257 -14.02 25.90 -1.80
CA SER A 257 -14.69 24.76 -1.21
C SER A 257 -14.93 24.95 0.27
N HIS A 258 -16.07 24.46 0.75
CA HIS A 258 -16.42 24.44 2.16
C HIS A 258 -16.66 23.00 2.63
N MET A 259 -16.58 22.77 3.92
CA MET A 259 -16.85 21.46 4.52
C MET A 259 -18.33 21.32 4.83
N VAL A 260 -18.90 20.17 4.53
CA VAL A 260 -20.26 19.75 4.93
C VAL A 260 -20.15 18.48 5.77
N HIS A 261 -21.03 18.34 6.76
CA HIS A 261 -21.03 17.21 7.67
C HIS A 261 -22.18 16.25 7.32
N GLU A 262 -21.89 14.96 7.33
CA GLU A 262 -22.85 13.87 7.23
C GLU A 262 -22.72 12.95 8.46
N ASP A 263 -23.63 11.99 8.60
CA ASP A 263 -23.62 11.03 9.69
C ASP A 263 -22.30 10.24 9.76
N GLU A 264 -21.93 9.82 10.96
CA GLU A 264 -20.76 8.95 11.16
C GLU A 264 -20.90 7.65 10.38
N ARG A 265 -19.80 7.18 9.79
CA ARG A 265 -19.77 5.87 9.15
C ARG A 265 -19.73 4.76 10.19
N VAL A 266 -20.65 3.82 10.11
CA VAL A 266 -20.66 2.64 10.98
C VAL A 266 -19.39 1.84 10.79
N GLY A 267 -18.68 1.55 11.88
CA GLY A 267 -17.45 0.76 11.87
C GLY A 267 -16.18 1.54 11.48
N ASP A 268 -16.24 2.88 11.37
CA ASP A 268 -15.04 3.67 11.12
C ASP A 268 -14.14 3.69 12.37
N ILE A 269 -12.86 3.35 12.20
CA ILE A 269 -11.87 3.39 13.29
C ILE A 269 -11.60 4.84 13.66
N LYS A 270 -11.85 5.23 14.92
CA LYS A 270 -11.71 6.62 15.34
C LYS A 270 -10.27 7.14 15.24
N HIS A 271 -9.28 6.34 15.62
CA HIS A 271 -7.88 6.75 15.61
C HIS A 271 -6.96 5.65 15.08
N SER A 272 -6.15 5.97 14.07
CA SER A 272 -5.13 5.09 13.52
C SER A 272 -3.79 5.82 13.48
N LEU A 273 -2.77 5.27 14.18
CA LEU A 273 -1.45 5.88 14.34
C LEU A 273 -0.39 4.78 14.41
N ALA A 274 0.62 4.85 13.56
CA ALA A 274 1.78 3.95 13.59
C ALA A 274 2.75 4.31 14.72
N SER A 275 3.43 3.30 15.29
CA SER A 275 4.77 3.47 15.82
C SER A 275 5.75 3.07 14.72
N PRO A 276 6.46 4.02 14.10
CA PRO A 276 7.42 3.71 13.03
C PRO A 276 8.81 3.35 13.57
N GLU A 277 8.97 3.28 14.88
CA GLU A 277 10.24 3.17 15.60
C GLU A 277 11.08 1.98 15.14
N LYS A 278 10.45 0.83 14.87
CA LYS A 278 11.15 -0.38 14.44
C LYS A 278 11.84 -0.18 13.09
N LEU A 279 11.13 0.39 12.10
CA LEU A 279 11.66 0.66 10.77
C LEU A 279 12.71 1.77 10.80
N PHE A 280 12.48 2.84 11.58
CA PHE A 280 13.43 3.95 11.73
C PHE A 280 14.72 3.50 12.42
N SER A 281 14.61 2.66 13.48
CA SER A 281 15.78 2.07 14.15
C SER A 281 16.57 1.11 13.25
N ALA A 282 15.92 0.53 12.23
CA ALA A 282 16.61 -0.24 11.21
C ALA A 282 17.38 0.65 10.21
N GLY A 283 17.20 1.99 10.27
CA GLY A 283 17.95 2.98 9.47
C GLY A 283 17.14 3.62 8.35
N PHE A 284 15.85 3.35 8.23
CA PHE A 284 15.00 4.07 7.29
C PHE A 284 14.68 5.47 7.81
N THR A 285 14.72 6.46 6.92
CA THR A 285 14.31 7.83 7.22
C THR A 285 13.39 8.33 6.10
N PRO A 286 12.15 8.77 6.42
CA PRO A 286 11.27 9.40 5.44
C PRO A 286 11.89 10.69 4.90
N ALA A 287 11.60 11.01 3.63
CA ALA A 287 12.08 12.24 2.99
C ALA A 287 10.98 13.29 2.85
N PHE A 288 9.72 12.90 3.02
CA PHE A 288 8.58 13.75 2.81
C PHE A 288 7.83 14.04 4.11
N THR A 289 7.07 15.12 4.08
CA THR A 289 6.03 15.43 5.08
C THR A 289 4.66 15.26 4.45
N LEU A 290 3.59 15.27 5.26
CA LEU A 290 2.23 15.30 4.73
C LEU A 290 2.05 16.48 3.76
N GLU A 291 2.49 17.67 4.14
CA GLU A 291 2.34 18.90 3.37
C GLU A 291 3.07 18.82 2.01
N SER A 292 4.35 18.41 2.00
CA SER A 292 5.11 18.26 0.75
C SER A 292 4.51 17.19 -0.17
N GLY A 293 4.03 16.08 0.40
CA GLY A 293 3.36 15.04 -0.37
C GLY A 293 2.01 15.47 -0.94
N LEU A 294 1.21 16.24 -0.18
CA LEU A 294 -0.05 16.81 -0.69
C LEU A 294 0.21 17.79 -1.85
N LYS A 295 1.25 18.64 -1.71
CA LYS A 295 1.63 19.58 -2.76
C LYS A 295 2.02 18.85 -4.06
N GLU A 296 2.95 17.88 -3.99
CA GLU A 296 3.34 17.10 -5.17
C GLU A 296 2.17 16.32 -5.78
N THR A 297 1.26 15.81 -4.94
CA THR A 297 0.08 15.10 -5.43
C THR A 297 -0.82 16.04 -6.21
N MET A 298 -1.06 17.24 -5.70
CA MET A 298 -1.91 18.24 -6.36
C MET A 298 -1.30 18.74 -7.68
N GLU A 299 0.01 18.95 -7.72
CA GLU A 299 0.74 19.36 -8.94
C GLU A 299 0.70 18.29 -10.04
N SER A 300 0.36 17.04 -9.71
CA SER A 300 0.27 15.91 -10.65
C SER A 300 -1.12 15.68 -11.25
N LEU A 301 -2.14 16.38 -10.75
CA LEU A 301 -3.54 16.29 -11.21
C LEU A 301 -3.82 17.24 -12.33
#